data_6b04a62ea1ce10b9798a84bbda0814f4
#
_entry.id   6b04a62ea1ce10b9798a84bbda0814f4
#
_cell.length_a   1.000
_cell.length_b   1.000
_cell.length_c   1.000
_cell.angle_alpha   90.00
_cell.angle_beta   90.00
_cell.angle_gamma   90.00
#
_symmetry.space_group_name_H-M   'P 1'
#
loop_
_entity.id
_entity.type
_entity.pdbx_description
1 polymer ?
#
loop_
_entity_poly.entity_id
_entity_poly.type
_entity_poly.pdbx_seq_one_letter_code
_entity_poly.pdbx_strand_id
1 'polypeptide(L)'
;IHNHHLYDPYRKLAKLYNSEGYDSEGDFSERMGVLMEKITTEYRSKHGSDKNVRLSTGQLTELLYCHDVRALTEQIVDYMRCKEICWLLFDNLDKGWPTSGLEVEDLLIVRALIDATKKIERQFSKSNVVVNTIVFLRNDVYELLVKSTSDRGKEAKVLLDWTDPDLLRELVRLRIVANNFTGKEEFQGIWPKLCVSHHKGEESSQYLIERSLMRPRFLLNLISQCKSFAINLNHEQIDSEDIEKGLSAYSADLLIDINYEIRDVEGHVDDILYAFIDSNATMDREEIYSVLKDYGVDESLVAKIFDLLLWYGFIGICIEGLAKYIYDFNYSAQLMSGIIKKKVDLKYVINPAFWPALMIKT
;
A
#
# COMPACT_ATOMS: atom_id res chain seq x y z
N ILE A 1 -20.75 -4.47 31.02
CA ILE A 1 -22.11 -5.08 30.82
C ILE A 1 -21.84 -6.43 30.19
N HIS A 2 -21.88 -7.50 31.00
CA HIS A 2 -21.72 -8.86 30.52
C HIS A 2 -23.01 -9.32 29.84
N ASN A 3 -23.00 -9.44 28.50
CA ASN A 3 -24.06 -10.07 27.73
C ASN A 3 -24.02 -11.58 28.00
N HIS A 4 -24.73 -12.07 29.01
CA HIS A 4 -24.73 -13.48 29.41
C HIS A 4 -25.06 -14.45 28.27
N HIS A 5 -25.92 -14.04 27.32
CA HIS A 5 -26.29 -14.88 26.16
C HIS A 5 -25.18 -15.06 25.14
N LEU A 6 -24.14 -14.22 25.17
CA LEU A 6 -22.93 -14.34 24.29
C LEU A 6 -21.81 -15.14 24.95
N TYR A 7 -21.86 -15.33 26.27
CA TYR A 7 -20.77 -15.93 27.03
C TYR A 7 -20.63 -17.43 26.76
N ASP A 8 -21.71 -18.17 26.68
CA ASP A 8 -21.67 -19.60 26.42
C ASP A 8 -21.22 -19.96 24.99
N PRO A 9 -21.77 -19.34 23.94
CA PRO A 9 -21.23 -19.54 22.57
C PRO A 9 -19.76 -19.19 22.47
N TYR A 10 -19.34 -18.09 23.09
CA TYR A 10 -17.93 -17.70 23.11
C TYR A 10 -17.03 -18.74 23.81
N ARG A 11 -17.46 -19.23 25.02
CA ARG A 11 -16.67 -20.24 25.74
C ARG A 11 -16.54 -21.54 24.98
N LYS A 12 -17.60 -21.99 24.31
CA LYS A 12 -17.57 -23.19 23.47
C LYS A 12 -16.59 -23.03 22.31
N LEU A 13 -16.67 -21.90 21.61
CA LEU A 13 -15.78 -21.58 20.51
C LEU A 13 -14.33 -21.49 20.99
N ALA A 14 -14.04 -20.75 22.05
CA ALA A 14 -12.70 -20.62 22.60
C ALA A 14 -12.11 -21.97 23.06
N LYS A 15 -12.94 -22.83 23.70
CA LYS A 15 -12.51 -24.15 24.10
C LYS A 15 -12.16 -25.05 22.91
N LEU A 16 -12.99 -25.04 21.87
CA LEU A 16 -12.72 -25.82 20.65
C LEU A 16 -11.46 -25.31 19.96
N TYR A 17 -11.34 -23.99 19.79
CA TYR A 17 -10.19 -23.37 19.16
C TYR A 17 -8.89 -23.70 19.86
N ASN A 18 -8.87 -23.63 21.19
CA ASN A 18 -7.69 -23.96 21.99
C ASN A 18 -7.40 -25.49 22.00
N SER A 19 -8.44 -26.35 21.99
CA SER A 19 -8.25 -27.81 21.96
C SER A 19 -7.63 -28.30 20.64
N GLU A 20 -7.90 -27.62 19.54
CA GLU A 20 -7.30 -27.89 18.24
C GLU A 20 -5.85 -27.32 18.14
N GLY A 21 -5.38 -26.66 19.19
CA GLY A 21 -4.03 -26.10 19.24
C GLY A 21 -3.80 -24.96 18.24
N TYR A 22 -4.83 -24.24 17.90
CA TYR A 22 -4.71 -22.98 17.17
C TYR A 22 -4.13 -21.91 18.10
N ASP A 23 -3.17 -21.16 17.59
CA ASP A 23 -2.64 -20.04 18.36
C ASP A 23 -3.63 -18.86 18.35
N SER A 24 -3.99 -18.40 19.56
CA SER A 24 -4.86 -17.23 19.75
C SER A 24 -4.08 -15.91 19.77
N GLU A 25 -2.75 -15.99 19.95
CA GLU A 25 -1.84 -14.87 19.95
C GLU A 25 -1.03 -14.87 18.64
N GLY A 26 -0.66 -13.73 18.15
CA GLY A 26 0.05 -13.60 16.88
C GLY A 26 -0.76 -12.94 15.77
N ASP A 27 -0.05 -12.41 14.78
CA ASP A 27 -0.67 -11.83 13.58
C ASP A 27 -1.14 -12.91 12.59
N PHE A 28 -1.76 -12.47 11.49
CA PHE A 28 -2.28 -13.40 10.47
C PHE A 28 -1.18 -14.29 9.88
N SER A 29 0.00 -13.72 9.62
CA SER A 29 1.12 -14.44 9.00
C SER A 29 1.69 -15.51 9.94
N GLU A 30 1.81 -15.19 11.23
CA GLU A 30 2.26 -16.14 12.26
C GLU A 30 1.28 -17.30 12.40
N ARG A 31 -0.02 -17.02 12.45
CA ARG A 31 -1.07 -18.06 12.53
C ARG A 31 -1.10 -18.93 11.28
N MET A 32 -0.93 -18.35 10.11
CA MET A 32 -0.84 -19.09 8.85
C MET A 32 0.41 -19.98 8.83
N GLY A 33 1.54 -19.47 9.31
CA GLY A 33 2.78 -20.26 9.44
C GLY A 33 2.58 -21.50 10.31
N VAL A 34 2.00 -21.35 11.49
CA VAL A 34 1.69 -22.47 12.40
C VAL A 34 0.73 -23.48 11.76
N LEU A 35 -0.32 -23.01 11.08
CA LEU A 35 -1.28 -23.86 10.36
C LEU A 35 -0.59 -24.66 9.25
N MET A 36 0.24 -24.00 8.44
CA MET A 36 0.97 -24.63 7.33
C MET A 36 1.97 -25.64 7.85
N GLU A 37 2.66 -25.38 8.95
CA GLU A 37 3.57 -26.32 9.59
C GLU A 37 2.83 -27.58 10.06
N LYS A 38 1.67 -27.43 10.69
CA LYS A 38 0.81 -28.56 11.11
C LYS A 38 0.37 -29.39 9.91
N ILE A 39 -0.19 -28.75 8.88
CA ILE A 39 -0.63 -29.42 7.64
C ILE A 39 0.55 -30.17 7.00
N THR A 40 1.71 -29.53 6.91
CA THR A 40 2.92 -30.13 6.32
C THR A 40 3.42 -31.32 7.14
N THR A 41 3.42 -31.21 8.47
CA THR A 41 3.86 -32.26 9.37
C THR A 41 2.92 -33.47 9.31
N GLU A 42 1.63 -33.25 9.33
CA GLU A 42 0.63 -34.30 9.20
C GLU A 42 0.68 -34.98 7.83
N TYR A 43 0.89 -34.20 6.78
CA TYR A 43 1.11 -34.73 5.44
C TYR A 43 2.33 -35.63 5.36
N ARG A 44 3.48 -35.17 5.91
CA ARG A 44 4.73 -35.99 5.94
C ARG A 44 4.55 -37.27 6.74
N SER A 45 3.79 -37.25 7.81
CA SER A 45 3.51 -38.44 8.61
C SER A 45 2.66 -39.49 7.87
N LYS A 46 1.75 -39.07 7.00
CA LYS A 46 0.81 -39.92 6.23
C LYS A 46 1.41 -40.42 4.90
N HIS A 47 2.22 -39.63 4.25
CA HIS A 47 2.65 -39.84 2.85
C HIS A 47 4.18 -39.90 2.65
N GLY A 48 4.97 -39.79 3.74
CA GLY A 48 6.43 -39.79 3.66
C GLY A 48 7.05 -38.47 3.20
N SER A 49 8.41 -38.44 3.23
CA SER A 49 9.18 -37.19 2.96
C SER A 49 9.49 -36.95 1.47
N ASP A 50 8.78 -37.58 0.55
CA ASP A 50 9.10 -37.47 -0.88
C ASP A 50 8.70 -36.09 -1.40
N LYS A 51 9.69 -35.29 -1.80
CA LYS A 51 9.53 -33.86 -2.21
C LYS A 51 8.76 -33.66 -3.52
N ASN A 52 8.43 -34.72 -4.26
CA ASN A 52 7.83 -34.63 -5.59
C ASN A 52 6.35 -35.03 -5.64
N VAL A 53 5.71 -35.35 -4.53
CA VAL A 53 4.29 -35.72 -4.53
C VAL A 53 3.42 -34.46 -4.50
N ARG A 54 2.80 -34.13 -5.62
CA ARG A 54 1.74 -33.10 -5.68
C ARG A 54 0.46 -33.67 -5.09
N LEU A 55 -0.05 -33.02 -4.05
CA LEU A 55 -1.36 -33.34 -3.48
C LEU A 55 -2.46 -33.11 -4.51
N SER A 56 -3.34 -34.09 -4.67
CA SER A 56 -4.60 -33.88 -5.34
C SER A 56 -5.52 -32.99 -4.48
N THR A 57 -6.45 -32.28 -5.11
CA THR A 57 -7.44 -31.45 -4.40
C THR A 57 -8.21 -32.26 -3.33
N GLY A 58 -8.46 -33.55 -3.57
CA GLY A 58 -9.09 -34.44 -2.60
C GLY A 58 -8.26 -34.70 -1.36
N GLN A 59 -6.97 -34.95 -1.53
CA GLN A 59 -6.01 -35.17 -0.41
C GLN A 59 -5.80 -33.91 0.44
N LEU A 60 -5.74 -32.72 -0.20
CA LEU A 60 -5.75 -31.44 0.49
C LEU A 60 -7.03 -31.24 1.29
N THR A 61 -8.17 -31.56 0.71
CA THR A 61 -9.47 -31.46 1.38
C THR A 61 -9.52 -32.41 2.58
N GLU A 62 -9.04 -33.62 2.46
CA GLU A 62 -8.98 -34.61 3.55
C GLU A 62 -8.10 -34.13 4.71
N LEU A 63 -6.91 -33.57 4.40
CA LEU A 63 -6.02 -32.99 5.41
C LEU A 63 -6.66 -31.82 6.16
N LEU A 64 -7.37 -30.95 5.45
CA LEU A 64 -8.10 -29.82 6.05
C LEU A 64 -9.29 -30.27 6.91
N TYR A 65 -9.96 -31.39 6.53
CA TYR A 65 -11.07 -31.95 7.29
C TYR A 65 -10.62 -32.71 8.55
N CYS A 66 -9.38 -33.15 8.64
CA CYS A 66 -8.83 -33.79 9.86
C CYS A 66 -8.84 -32.85 11.09
N HIS A 67 -8.84 -31.53 10.87
CA HIS A 67 -8.88 -30.53 11.94
C HIS A 67 -10.28 -30.06 12.32
N ASP A 68 -11.31 -30.87 12.09
CA ASP A 68 -12.70 -30.60 12.43
C ASP A 68 -13.20 -29.18 12.08
N VAL A 69 -12.73 -28.70 10.91
CA VAL A 69 -13.11 -27.36 10.37
C VAL A 69 -14.63 -27.20 10.33
N ARG A 70 -15.37 -28.30 10.20
CA ARG A 70 -16.83 -28.29 10.21
C ARG A 70 -17.37 -27.93 11.57
N ALA A 71 -16.93 -28.59 12.64
CA ALA A 71 -17.36 -28.31 14.00
C ALA A 71 -16.97 -26.88 14.43
N LEU A 72 -15.76 -26.44 14.04
CA LEU A 72 -15.32 -25.06 14.25
C LEU A 72 -16.23 -24.06 13.52
N THR A 73 -16.58 -24.33 12.26
CA THR A 73 -17.47 -23.47 11.48
C THR A 73 -18.87 -23.40 12.13
N GLU A 74 -19.41 -24.52 12.57
CA GLU A 74 -20.72 -24.57 13.25
C GLU A 74 -20.71 -23.73 14.55
N GLN A 75 -19.65 -23.83 15.36
CA GLN A 75 -19.52 -23.02 16.58
C GLN A 75 -19.32 -21.53 16.28
N ILE A 76 -18.59 -21.18 15.23
CA ILE A 76 -18.46 -19.80 14.76
C ILE A 76 -19.83 -19.26 14.32
N VAL A 77 -20.59 -20.02 13.54
CA VAL A 77 -21.94 -19.64 13.09
C VAL A 77 -22.85 -19.39 14.30
N ASP A 78 -22.84 -20.28 15.29
CA ASP A 78 -23.67 -20.13 16.49
C ASP A 78 -23.31 -18.87 17.30
N TYR A 79 -22.02 -18.57 17.42
CA TYR A 79 -21.55 -17.32 18.02
C TYR A 79 -21.97 -16.09 17.21
N MET A 80 -21.79 -16.15 15.88
CA MET A 80 -22.08 -15.04 14.99
C MET A 80 -23.56 -14.73 14.87
N ARG A 81 -24.47 -15.70 15.07
CA ARG A 81 -25.92 -15.46 15.14
C ARG A 81 -26.32 -14.52 16.28
N CYS A 82 -25.44 -14.35 17.27
CA CYS A 82 -25.64 -13.40 18.35
C CYS A 82 -25.17 -11.97 17.98
N LYS A 83 -24.65 -11.75 16.78
CA LYS A 83 -24.16 -10.48 16.25
C LYS A 83 -25.07 -9.99 15.13
N GLU A 84 -25.20 -8.68 15.02
CA GLU A 84 -25.95 -8.05 13.93
C GLU A 84 -25.22 -8.17 12.60
N ILE A 85 -23.92 -7.88 12.64
CA ILE A 85 -23.02 -7.91 11.48
C ILE A 85 -21.59 -8.16 11.94
N CYS A 86 -20.81 -8.84 11.12
CA CYS A 86 -19.38 -9.00 11.33
C CYS A 86 -18.61 -8.50 10.13
N TRP A 87 -17.53 -7.77 10.39
CA TRP A 87 -16.57 -7.32 9.39
C TRP A 87 -15.24 -8.04 9.60
N LEU A 88 -14.74 -8.70 8.56
CA LEU A 88 -13.41 -9.27 8.52
C LEU A 88 -12.52 -8.34 7.69
N LEU A 89 -11.50 -7.80 8.30
CA LEU A 89 -10.58 -6.84 7.68
C LEU A 89 -9.21 -7.51 7.55
N PHE A 90 -8.73 -7.65 6.32
CA PHE A 90 -7.42 -8.18 6.02
C PHE A 90 -6.52 -7.03 5.56
N ASP A 91 -5.62 -6.63 6.44
CA ASP A 91 -4.68 -5.53 6.22
C ASP A 91 -3.24 -6.04 6.35
N ASN A 92 -2.28 -5.29 5.79
CA ASN A 92 -0.85 -5.62 5.83
C ASN A 92 -0.50 -7.01 5.27
N LEU A 93 -1.15 -7.44 4.21
CA LEU A 93 -0.91 -8.74 3.58
C LEU A 93 0.47 -8.83 2.91
N ASP A 94 1.08 -7.70 2.64
CA ASP A 94 2.43 -7.53 2.10
C ASP A 94 3.53 -7.61 3.16
N LYS A 95 3.15 -7.66 4.44
CA LYS A 95 4.12 -7.79 5.53
C LYS A 95 4.81 -9.15 5.50
N GLY A 96 6.12 -9.13 5.37
CA GLY A 96 6.94 -10.35 5.35
C GLY A 96 7.14 -10.95 3.95
N TRP A 97 6.75 -10.24 2.90
CA TRP A 97 7.13 -10.62 1.54
C TRP A 97 8.65 -10.57 1.36
N PRO A 98 9.20 -11.44 0.48
CA PRO A 98 10.63 -11.47 0.23
C PRO A 98 11.14 -10.12 -0.28
N THR A 99 12.29 -9.69 0.20
CA THR A 99 12.99 -8.49 -0.31
C THR A 99 13.50 -8.67 -1.75
N SER A 100 13.38 -9.89 -2.30
CA SER A 100 13.69 -10.22 -3.69
C SER A 100 12.58 -9.88 -4.70
N GLY A 101 11.51 -9.24 -4.25
CA GLY A 101 10.34 -8.91 -5.08
C GLY A 101 9.21 -9.95 -4.97
N LEU A 102 8.05 -9.59 -5.51
CA LEU A 102 6.86 -10.43 -5.53
C LEU A 102 7.03 -11.61 -6.50
N GLU A 103 6.84 -12.81 -5.97
CA GLU A 103 6.79 -14.04 -6.77
C GLU A 103 5.34 -14.35 -7.21
N VAL A 104 5.21 -15.25 -8.19
CA VAL A 104 3.87 -15.66 -8.69
C VAL A 104 3.08 -16.35 -7.59
N GLU A 105 3.74 -17.06 -6.70
CA GLU A 105 3.18 -17.76 -5.55
C GLU A 105 2.51 -16.79 -4.57
N ASP A 106 3.12 -15.63 -4.30
CA ASP A 106 2.57 -14.60 -3.41
C ASP A 106 1.24 -14.06 -3.97
N LEU A 107 1.20 -13.79 -5.28
CA LEU A 107 -0.02 -13.36 -5.96
C LEU A 107 -1.11 -14.44 -5.93
N LEU A 108 -0.75 -15.72 -6.04
CA LEU A 108 -1.68 -16.83 -5.92
C LEU A 108 -2.26 -16.94 -4.51
N ILE A 109 -1.47 -16.69 -3.47
CA ILE A 109 -1.93 -16.67 -2.07
C ILE A 109 -2.95 -15.56 -1.86
N VAL A 110 -2.66 -14.33 -2.30
CA VAL A 110 -3.59 -13.21 -2.20
C VAL A 110 -4.89 -13.48 -2.94
N ARG A 111 -4.81 -14.07 -4.14
CA ARG A 111 -5.98 -14.49 -4.91
C ARG A 111 -6.80 -15.54 -4.19
N ALA A 112 -6.15 -16.56 -3.65
CA ALA A 112 -6.82 -17.62 -2.89
C ALA A 112 -7.54 -17.06 -1.66
N LEU A 113 -6.95 -16.07 -0.99
CA LEU A 113 -7.59 -15.35 0.11
C LEU A 113 -8.86 -14.63 -0.35
N ILE A 114 -8.80 -13.86 -1.45
CA ILE A 114 -9.97 -13.15 -2.01
C ILE A 114 -11.08 -14.15 -2.38
N ASP A 115 -10.73 -15.28 -2.98
CA ASP A 115 -11.71 -16.32 -3.32
C ASP A 115 -12.29 -17.00 -2.07
N ALA A 116 -11.48 -17.20 -1.03
CA ALA A 116 -11.91 -17.77 0.24
C ALA A 116 -12.87 -16.85 0.99
N THR A 117 -12.60 -15.54 1.02
CA THR A 117 -13.50 -14.56 1.65
C THR A 117 -14.90 -14.61 1.04
N LYS A 118 -15.00 -14.64 -0.29
CA LYS A 118 -16.29 -14.76 -1.00
C LYS A 118 -17.03 -16.07 -0.67
N LYS A 119 -16.28 -17.17 -0.52
CA LYS A 119 -16.88 -18.46 -0.13
C LYS A 119 -17.41 -18.41 1.29
N ILE A 120 -16.65 -17.80 2.20
CA ILE A 120 -17.04 -17.61 3.60
C ILE A 120 -18.32 -16.78 3.68
N GLU A 121 -18.38 -15.62 3.05
CA GLU A 121 -19.57 -14.76 3.02
C GLU A 121 -20.82 -15.53 2.56
N ARG A 122 -20.69 -16.28 1.47
CA ARG A 122 -21.79 -17.12 0.93
C ARG A 122 -22.20 -18.23 1.89
N GLN A 123 -21.24 -18.86 2.58
CA GLN A 123 -21.50 -19.91 3.55
C GLN A 123 -22.24 -19.39 4.77
N PHE A 124 -21.80 -18.27 5.32
CA PHE A 124 -22.44 -17.65 6.48
C PHE A 124 -23.83 -17.09 6.15
N SER A 125 -24.00 -16.50 4.97
CA SER A 125 -25.29 -16.03 4.46
C SER A 125 -26.35 -17.15 4.42
N LYS A 126 -25.96 -18.39 4.04
CA LYS A 126 -26.88 -19.56 4.11
C LYS A 126 -27.34 -19.90 5.51
N SER A 127 -26.60 -19.47 6.53
CA SER A 127 -26.93 -19.66 7.96
C SER A 127 -27.59 -18.42 8.57
N ASN A 128 -28.03 -17.45 7.76
CA ASN A 128 -28.58 -16.16 8.17
C ASN A 128 -27.63 -15.34 9.07
N VAL A 129 -26.32 -15.44 8.80
CA VAL A 129 -25.28 -14.65 9.45
C VAL A 129 -24.70 -13.68 8.42
N VAL A 130 -24.67 -12.38 8.76
CA VAL A 130 -24.13 -11.35 7.90
C VAL A 130 -22.64 -11.17 8.21
N VAL A 131 -21.81 -11.60 7.28
CA VAL A 131 -20.35 -11.40 7.32
C VAL A 131 -19.95 -10.64 6.07
N ASN A 132 -19.25 -9.54 6.24
CA ASN A 132 -18.62 -8.77 5.18
C ASN A 132 -17.10 -8.86 5.30
N THR A 133 -16.44 -8.93 4.18
CA THR A 133 -14.97 -9.01 4.15
C THR A 133 -14.39 -7.83 3.36
N ILE A 134 -13.30 -7.27 3.85
CA ILE A 134 -12.52 -6.25 3.15
C ILE A 134 -11.07 -6.71 3.13
N VAL A 135 -10.51 -6.79 1.94
CA VAL A 135 -9.09 -7.06 1.71
C VAL A 135 -8.45 -5.77 1.25
N PHE A 136 -7.55 -5.22 2.07
CA PHE A 136 -6.78 -4.03 1.72
C PHE A 136 -5.56 -4.46 0.92
N LEU A 137 -5.40 -3.91 -0.27
CA LEU A 137 -4.27 -4.19 -1.14
C LEU A 137 -3.66 -2.89 -1.65
N ARG A 138 -2.35 -2.87 -1.78
CA ARG A 138 -1.64 -1.83 -2.52
C ARG A 138 -2.07 -1.88 -4.00
N ASN A 139 -2.16 -0.73 -4.62
CA ASN A 139 -2.64 -0.63 -6.00
C ASN A 139 -1.70 -1.34 -7.01
N ASP A 140 -0.38 -1.29 -6.77
CA ASP A 140 0.63 -1.99 -7.57
C ASP A 140 0.44 -3.51 -7.54
N VAL A 141 0.21 -4.07 -6.34
CA VAL A 141 -0.08 -5.51 -6.15
C VAL A 141 -1.38 -5.90 -6.85
N TYR A 142 -2.41 -5.08 -6.71
CA TYR A 142 -3.69 -5.31 -7.38
C TYR A 142 -3.54 -5.32 -8.91
N GLU A 143 -2.77 -4.41 -9.48
CA GLU A 143 -2.50 -4.38 -10.92
C GLU A 143 -1.74 -5.63 -11.40
N LEU A 144 -0.78 -6.14 -10.61
CA LEU A 144 -0.10 -7.41 -10.90
C LEU A 144 -1.07 -8.59 -10.85
N LEU A 145 -1.94 -8.63 -9.83
CA LEU A 145 -2.97 -9.65 -9.68
C LEU A 145 -3.91 -9.69 -10.90
N VAL A 146 -4.38 -8.52 -11.35
CA VAL A 146 -5.27 -8.39 -12.52
C VAL A 146 -4.56 -8.79 -13.82
N LYS A 147 -3.28 -8.45 -13.97
CA LYS A 147 -2.49 -8.83 -15.17
C LYS A 147 -2.28 -10.35 -15.25
N SER A 148 -2.16 -11.02 -14.11
CA SER A 148 -1.94 -12.47 -14.04
C SER A 148 -3.21 -13.30 -14.26
N THR A 149 -4.39 -12.68 -14.40
CA THR A 149 -5.68 -13.38 -14.45
C THR A 149 -6.49 -13.06 -15.71
N SER A 150 -7.22 -14.06 -16.22
CA SER A 150 -8.15 -13.89 -17.34
C SER A 150 -9.48 -13.24 -16.95
N ASP A 151 -9.85 -13.26 -15.68
CA ASP A 151 -11.12 -12.76 -15.13
C ASP A 151 -11.03 -11.29 -14.70
N ARG A 152 -10.63 -10.42 -15.61
CA ARG A 152 -10.47 -8.99 -15.35
C ARG A 152 -11.81 -8.33 -15.00
N GLY A 153 -11.86 -7.61 -13.86
CA GLY A 153 -12.93 -6.66 -13.56
C GLY A 153 -14.23 -7.24 -13.02
N LYS A 154 -14.30 -8.53 -12.68
CA LYS A 154 -15.50 -9.12 -12.06
C LYS A 154 -15.60 -8.92 -10.55
N GLU A 155 -14.57 -8.40 -9.93
CA GLU A 155 -14.51 -8.19 -8.50
C GLU A 155 -14.94 -6.76 -8.15
N ALA A 156 -15.84 -6.65 -7.16
CA ALA A 156 -16.17 -5.35 -6.59
C ALA A 156 -14.92 -4.80 -5.91
N LYS A 157 -14.47 -3.63 -6.34
CA LYS A 157 -13.35 -2.90 -5.73
C LYS A 157 -13.76 -1.48 -5.42
N VAL A 158 -13.20 -0.94 -4.37
CA VAL A 158 -13.25 0.48 -4.04
C VAL A 158 -11.82 0.99 -4.05
N LEU A 159 -11.56 2.01 -4.83
CA LEU A 159 -10.28 2.70 -4.83
C LEU A 159 -10.33 3.78 -3.75
N LEU A 160 -9.38 3.77 -2.82
CA LEU A 160 -9.14 4.89 -1.93
C LEU A 160 -8.30 5.91 -2.68
N ASP A 161 -8.97 6.91 -3.21
CA ASP A 161 -8.37 7.94 -4.05
C ASP A 161 -8.10 9.20 -3.22
N TRP A 162 -6.88 9.69 -3.30
CA TRP A 162 -6.39 10.92 -2.66
C TRP A 162 -5.90 11.95 -3.69
N THR A 163 -6.26 11.79 -4.96
CA THR A 163 -5.80 12.66 -6.05
C THR A 163 -6.45 14.04 -6.05
N ASP A 164 -7.46 14.25 -5.21
CA ASP A 164 -8.06 15.56 -4.97
C ASP A 164 -7.31 16.32 -3.86
N PRO A 165 -6.68 17.47 -4.15
CA PRO A 165 -6.00 18.30 -3.15
C PRO A 165 -6.89 18.72 -1.98
N ASP A 166 -8.19 18.91 -2.20
CA ASP A 166 -9.11 19.34 -1.14
C ASP A 166 -9.34 18.23 -0.10
N LEU A 167 -9.30 16.95 -0.51
CA LEU A 167 -9.31 15.83 0.45
C LEU A 167 -8.07 15.84 1.34
N LEU A 168 -6.92 16.18 0.80
CA LEU A 168 -5.68 16.28 1.56
C LEU A 168 -5.70 17.49 2.50
N ARG A 169 -6.26 18.64 2.07
CA ARG A 169 -6.49 19.78 2.96
C ARG A 169 -7.44 19.41 4.11
N GLU A 170 -8.53 18.72 3.81
CA GLU A 170 -9.47 18.26 4.84
C GLU A 170 -8.82 17.28 5.82
N LEU A 171 -8.00 16.35 5.34
CA LEU A 171 -7.23 15.47 6.20
C LEU A 171 -6.34 16.25 7.17
N VAL A 172 -5.59 17.24 6.66
CA VAL A 172 -4.74 18.11 7.48
C VAL A 172 -5.59 18.89 8.49
N ARG A 173 -6.71 19.48 8.04
CA ARG A 173 -7.66 20.19 8.92
C ARG A 173 -8.11 19.30 10.07
N LEU A 174 -8.60 18.10 9.77
CA LEU A 174 -9.07 17.15 10.78
C LEU A 174 -7.97 16.76 11.75
N ARG A 175 -6.74 16.58 11.27
CA ARG A 175 -5.59 16.26 12.11
C ARG A 175 -5.25 17.39 13.08
N ILE A 176 -5.34 18.64 12.63
CA ILE A 176 -5.11 19.82 13.45
C ILE A 176 -6.22 19.96 14.50
N VAL A 177 -7.48 19.84 14.09
CA VAL A 177 -8.65 19.94 14.98
C VAL A 177 -8.58 18.88 16.09
N ALA A 178 -8.17 17.65 15.78
CA ALA A 178 -8.00 16.60 16.77
C ALA A 178 -6.94 16.91 17.85
N ASN A 179 -6.08 17.91 17.62
CA ASN A 179 -5.03 18.34 18.53
C ASN A 179 -5.33 19.69 19.23
N ASN A 180 -6.57 19.92 19.63
CA ASN A 180 -7.02 21.06 20.48
C ASN A 180 -7.51 22.34 19.76
N PHE A 181 -7.85 22.25 18.49
CA PHE A 181 -8.60 23.35 17.84
C PHE A 181 -10.12 23.08 17.91
N THR A 182 -10.91 24.15 18.01
CA THR A 182 -12.37 24.04 18.01
C THR A 182 -12.84 23.59 16.62
N GLY A 183 -13.48 22.42 16.52
CA GLY A 183 -13.78 21.69 15.28
C GLY A 183 -14.69 22.36 14.24
N LYS A 184 -14.87 23.68 14.30
CA LYS A 184 -15.72 24.46 13.39
C LYS A 184 -14.93 25.36 12.42
N GLU A 185 -13.60 25.40 12.56
CA GLU A 185 -12.80 26.25 11.70
C GLU A 185 -12.54 25.56 10.35
N GLU A 186 -12.77 26.31 9.26
CA GLU A 186 -12.42 25.91 7.90
C GLU A 186 -10.89 25.89 7.72
N PHE A 187 -10.39 25.15 6.73
CA PHE A 187 -8.96 25.03 6.46
C PHE A 187 -8.28 26.40 6.28
N GLN A 188 -8.92 27.32 5.56
CA GLN A 188 -8.42 28.66 5.28
C GLN A 188 -8.26 29.50 6.56
N GLY A 189 -9.02 29.21 7.62
CA GLY A 189 -8.89 29.88 8.92
C GLY A 189 -7.85 29.26 9.83
N ILE A 190 -7.53 27.98 9.64
CA ILE A 190 -6.56 27.24 10.48
C ILE A 190 -5.16 27.30 9.91
N TRP A 191 -5.01 27.09 8.60
CA TRP A 191 -3.71 26.97 7.96
C TRP A 191 -2.78 28.19 8.18
N PRO A 192 -3.24 29.47 8.04
CA PRO A 192 -2.39 30.63 8.28
C PRO A 192 -1.92 30.81 9.72
N LYS A 193 -2.49 30.07 10.69
CA LYS A 193 -2.00 30.06 12.08
C LYS A 193 -0.82 29.12 12.27
N LEU A 194 -0.58 28.23 11.33
CA LEU A 194 0.43 27.17 11.42
C LEU A 194 1.58 27.37 10.44
N CYS A 195 1.30 27.96 9.29
CA CYS A 195 2.25 28.09 8.21
C CYS A 195 2.04 29.42 7.48
N VAL A 196 3.10 29.98 6.93
CA VAL A 196 3.00 31.14 6.04
C VAL A 196 2.07 30.85 4.87
N SER A 197 1.34 31.86 4.40
CA SER A 197 0.32 31.69 3.36
C SER A 197 0.93 31.33 2.00
N HIS A 198 2.12 31.85 1.69
CA HIS A 198 2.81 31.63 0.40
C HIS A 198 4.28 31.28 0.61
N HIS A 199 4.78 30.42 -0.29
CA HIS A 199 6.18 30.04 -0.40
C HIS A 199 6.59 30.01 -1.88
N LYS A 200 7.68 30.68 -2.26
CA LYS A 200 8.16 30.78 -3.67
C LYS A 200 7.09 31.23 -4.68
N GLY A 201 6.14 32.06 -4.23
CA GLY A 201 5.07 32.58 -5.08
C GLY A 201 3.85 31.66 -5.21
N GLU A 202 3.86 30.49 -4.61
CA GLU A 202 2.75 29.54 -4.55
C GLU A 202 2.08 29.55 -3.18
N GLU A 203 0.81 29.17 -3.12
CA GLU A 203 0.11 28.94 -1.86
C GLU A 203 0.77 27.76 -1.14
N SER A 204 1.16 27.95 0.15
CA SER A 204 2.05 27.01 0.85
C SER A 204 1.45 25.62 1.03
N SER A 205 0.13 25.51 1.24
CA SER A 205 -0.51 24.21 1.35
C SER A 205 -0.49 23.45 0.01
N GLN A 206 -0.73 24.16 -1.09
CA GLN A 206 -0.64 23.59 -2.43
C GLN A 206 0.81 23.13 -2.74
N TYR A 207 1.78 23.97 -2.42
CA TYR A 207 3.20 23.65 -2.56
C TYR A 207 3.59 22.34 -1.86
N LEU A 208 3.13 22.14 -0.61
CA LEU A 208 3.41 20.94 0.18
C LEU A 208 2.64 19.72 -0.35
N ILE A 209 1.37 19.90 -0.75
CA ILE A 209 0.53 18.84 -1.32
C ILE A 209 1.17 18.28 -2.59
N GLU A 210 1.62 19.11 -3.51
CA GLU A 210 2.24 18.68 -4.77
C GLU A 210 3.52 17.86 -4.53
N ARG A 211 4.26 18.18 -3.45
CA ARG A 211 5.48 17.44 -3.07
C ARG A 211 5.21 16.20 -2.20
N SER A 212 3.96 15.93 -1.85
CA SER A 212 3.57 14.73 -1.10
C SER A 212 3.25 13.53 -1.99
N LEU A 213 3.43 13.61 -3.30
CA LEU A 213 2.97 12.62 -4.28
C LEU A 213 1.48 12.29 -4.14
N MET A 214 0.66 13.26 -3.69
CA MET A 214 -0.76 13.08 -3.38
C MET A 214 -1.04 11.92 -2.42
N ARG A 215 -0.11 11.63 -1.49
CA ARG A 215 -0.24 10.56 -0.49
C ARG A 215 -0.38 11.14 0.92
N PRO A 216 -1.45 10.80 1.66
CA PRO A 216 -1.71 11.32 3.02
C PRO A 216 -0.53 11.18 4.00
N ARG A 217 0.11 10.01 4.02
CA ARG A 217 1.27 9.74 4.90
C ARG A 217 2.43 10.68 4.58
N PHE A 218 2.73 10.86 3.32
CA PHE A 218 3.84 11.70 2.86
C PHE A 218 3.57 13.17 3.15
N LEU A 219 2.33 13.65 2.96
CA LEU A 219 1.97 15.02 3.33
C LEU A 219 2.13 15.27 4.83
N LEU A 220 1.62 14.35 5.66
CA LEU A 220 1.75 14.49 7.11
C LEU A 220 3.21 14.42 7.57
N ASN A 221 4.04 13.59 6.95
CA ASN A 221 5.47 13.54 7.23
C ASN A 221 6.15 14.84 6.83
N LEU A 222 5.92 15.35 5.62
CA LEU A 222 6.48 16.62 5.15
C LEU A 222 6.13 17.79 6.08
N ILE A 223 4.84 17.93 6.45
CA ILE A 223 4.39 18.97 7.40
C ILE A 223 5.07 18.77 8.77
N SER A 224 5.24 17.52 9.21
CA SER A 224 5.91 17.21 10.49
C SER A 224 7.39 17.61 10.47
N GLN A 225 8.08 17.38 9.36
CA GLN A 225 9.48 17.83 9.20
C GLN A 225 9.59 19.35 9.22
N CYS A 226 8.74 20.07 8.47
CA CYS A 226 8.70 21.53 8.48
C CYS A 226 8.43 22.07 9.91
N LYS A 227 7.44 21.48 10.60
CA LYS A 227 7.12 21.86 11.99
C LYS A 227 8.29 21.62 12.94
N SER A 228 9.04 20.53 12.75
CA SER A 228 10.20 20.22 13.60
C SER A 228 11.28 21.28 13.47
N PHE A 229 11.54 21.79 12.28
CA PHE A 229 12.48 22.89 12.07
C PHE A 229 11.97 24.18 12.69
N ALA A 230 10.69 24.55 12.51
CA ALA A 230 10.10 25.72 13.14
C ALA A 230 10.25 25.69 14.68
N ILE A 231 9.96 24.54 15.30
CA ILE A 231 10.12 24.39 16.76
C ILE A 231 11.58 24.53 17.18
N ASN A 232 12.51 23.91 16.47
CA ASN A 232 13.94 23.97 16.79
C ASN A 232 14.51 25.39 16.65
N LEU A 233 13.96 26.20 15.74
CA LEU A 233 14.34 27.58 15.53
C LEU A 233 13.51 28.59 16.36
N ASN A 234 12.58 28.07 17.17
CA ASN A 234 11.67 28.87 18.00
C ASN A 234 10.79 29.84 17.19
N HIS A 235 10.35 29.40 16.00
CA HIS A 235 9.39 30.14 15.19
C HIS A 235 7.96 29.87 15.71
N GLU A 236 7.10 30.88 15.70
CA GLU A 236 5.69 30.77 16.12
C GLU A 236 4.82 30.01 15.07
N GLN A 237 5.23 30.05 13.82
CA GLN A 237 4.61 29.35 12.70
C GLN A 237 5.69 28.82 11.75
N ILE A 238 5.34 27.87 10.92
CA ILE A 238 6.21 27.34 9.86
C ILE A 238 6.44 28.46 8.83
N ASP A 239 7.65 28.89 8.63
CA ASP A 239 8.02 29.90 7.64
C ASP A 239 8.65 29.28 6.38
N SER A 240 9.11 30.12 5.45
CA SER A 240 9.68 29.66 4.18
C SER A 240 11.01 28.91 4.37
N GLU A 241 11.81 29.28 5.35
CA GLU A 241 13.07 28.60 5.65
C GLU A 241 12.81 27.19 6.26
N ASP A 242 11.79 27.08 7.12
CA ASP A 242 11.37 25.81 7.71
C ASP A 242 10.82 24.86 6.66
N ILE A 243 10.08 25.39 5.66
CA ILE A 243 9.59 24.61 4.53
C ILE A 243 10.78 24.05 3.72
N GLU A 244 11.79 24.83 3.43
CA GLU A 244 12.95 24.37 2.66
C GLU A 244 13.76 23.30 3.40
N LYS A 245 14.05 23.54 4.68
CA LYS A 245 14.76 22.57 5.53
C LYS A 245 13.93 21.30 5.72
N GLY A 246 12.63 21.45 5.97
CA GLY A 246 11.71 20.34 6.12
C GLY A 246 11.57 19.51 4.85
N LEU A 247 11.49 20.17 3.68
CA LEU A 247 11.46 19.49 2.39
C LEU A 247 12.76 18.73 2.12
N SER A 248 13.92 19.29 2.49
CA SER A 248 15.21 18.62 2.31
C SER A 248 15.29 17.33 3.14
N ALA A 249 14.90 17.38 4.43
CA ALA A 249 14.87 16.21 5.29
C ALA A 249 13.84 15.17 4.79
N TYR A 250 12.64 15.61 4.46
CA TYR A 250 11.58 14.76 3.91
C TYR A 250 12.00 14.10 2.60
N SER A 251 12.69 14.82 1.71
CA SER A 251 13.15 14.29 0.42
C SER A 251 14.09 13.09 0.57
N ALA A 252 14.94 13.10 1.59
CA ALA A 252 15.81 11.97 1.91
C ALA A 252 15.02 10.75 2.39
N ASP A 253 14.06 10.95 3.29
CA ASP A 253 13.17 9.88 3.77
C ASP A 253 12.34 9.30 2.61
N LEU A 254 11.79 10.18 1.76
CA LEU A 254 10.97 9.81 0.60
C LEU A 254 11.75 8.95 -0.41
N LEU A 255 13.03 9.26 -0.64
CA LEU A 255 13.90 8.45 -1.49
C LEU A 255 13.99 7.01 -0.99
N ILE A 256 14.20 6.84 0.32
CA ILE A 256 14.30 5.52 0.94
C ILE A 256 12.97 4.78 0.80
N ASP A 257 11.85 5.43 1.12
CA ASP A 257 10.53 4.82 1.06
C ASP A 257 10.18 4.34 -0.36
N ILE A 258 10.42 5.18 -1.38
CA ILE A 258 10.10 4.83 -2.77
C ILE A 258 11.08 3.77 -3.33
N ASN A 259 12.36 3.80 -2.95
CA ASN A 259 13.29 2.74 -3.30
C ASN A 259 12.82 1.38 -2.75
N TYR A 260 12.34 1.33 -1.51
CA TYR A 260 11.77 0.09 -0.95
C TYR A 260 10.51 -0.36 -1.70
N GLU A 261 9.60 0.57 -2.04
CA GLU A 261 8.41 0.22 -2.83
C GLU A 261 8.77 -0.36 -4.21
N ILE A 262 9.80 0.19 -4.88
CA ILE A 262 10.29 -0.32 -6.17
C ILE A 262 10.92 -1.71 -5.98
N ARG A 263 11.75 -1.89 -4.96
CA ARG A 263 12.40 -3.17 -4.65
C ARG A 263 11.40 -4.27 -4.32
N ASP A 264 10.30 -3.95 -3.63
CA ASP A 264 9.22 -4.92 -3.35
C ASP A 264 8.62 -5.51 -4.63
N VAL A 265 8.67 -4.77 -5.75
CA VAL A 265 8.13 -5.22 -7.06
C VAL A 265 9.21 -5.78 -7.97
N GLU A 266 10.45 -5.24 -7.87
CA GLU A 266 11.61 -5.66 -8.67
C GLU A 266 12.84 -5.81 -7.77
N GLY A 267 12.99 -6.99 -7.18
CA GLY A 267 14.01 -7.28 -6.18
C GLY A 267 15.46 -7.30 -6.68
N HIS A 268 15.68 -7.19 -7.99
CA HIS A 268 17.04 -7.16 -8.57
C HIS A 268 17.62 -5.76 -8.64
N VAL A 269 16.93 -4.75 -8.10
CA VAL A 269 17.33 -3.35 -8.20
C VAL A 269 17.30 -2.70 -6.81
N ASP A 270 18.47 -2.49 -6.24
CA ASP A 270 18.62 -1.74 -5.00
C ASP A 270 18.95 -0.28 -5.29
N ASP A 271 18.36 0.63 -4.53
CA ASP A 271 18.72 2.05 -4.46
C ASP A 271 18.71 2.79 -5.83
N ILE A 272 17.85 2.37 -6.76
CA ILE A 272 17.84 2.82 -8.15
C ILE A 272 17.65 4.33 -8.33
N LEU A 273 16.96 4.99 -7.39
CA LEU A 273 16.72 6.42 -7.48
C LEU A 273 17.99 7.24 -7.32
N TYR A 274 19.02 6.72 -6.67
CA TYR A 274 20.33 7.40 -6.55
C TYR A 274 21.09 7.48 -7.87
N ALA A 275 20.69 6.73 -8.91
CA ALA A 275 21.20 6.89 -10.27
C ALA A 275 21.01 8.32 -10.79
N PHE A 276 20.02 9.04 -10.27
CA PHE A 276 19.64 10.39 -10.73
C PHE A 276 20.33 11.52 -9.95
N ILE A 277 21.31 11.24 -9.10
CA ILE A 277 22.08 12.30 -8.41
C ILE A 277 22.72 13.22 -9.48
N ASP A 278 22.62 14.55 -9.25
CA ASP A 278 23.14 15.59 -10.17
C ASP A 278 22.55 15.58 -11.59
N SER A 279 21.45 14.85 -11.80
CA SER A 279 20.76 14.83 -13.10
C SER A 279 20.00 16.12 -13.39
N ASN A 280 19.61 16.33 -14.64
CA ASN A 280 18.71 17.42 -15.01
C ASN A 280 17.29 17.11 -14.56
N ALA A 281 16.55 18.14 -14.15
CA ALA A 281 15.13 18.00 -13.76
C ALA A 281 14.25 17.46 -14.91
N THR A 282 14.63 17.78 -16.15
CA THR A 282 13.88 17.39 -17.36
C THR A 282 14.80 16.63 -18.30
N MET A 283 14.39 15.43 -18.68
CA MET A 283 15.14 14.53 -19.54
C MET A 283 14.23 13.90 -20.61
N ASP A 284 14.81 13.41 -21.69
CA ASP A 284 14.10 12.50 -22.59
C ASP A 284 14.27 11.04 -22.16
N ARG A 285 13.61 10.15 -22.90
CA ARG A 285 13.65 8.71 -22.57
C ARG A 285 15.05 8.13 -22.71
N GLU A 286 15.79 8.53 -23.73
CA GLU A 286 17.14 8.00 -24.01
C GLU A 286 18.11 8.44 -22.92
N GLU A 287 18.00 9.68 -22.46
CA GLU A 287 18.78 10.19 -21.34
C GLU A 287 18.51 9.39 -20.06
N ILE A 288 17.22 9.12 -19.73
CA ILE A 288 16.85 8.30 -18.58
C ILE A 288 17.38 6.87 -18.71
N TYR A 289 17.28 6.27 -19.91
CA TYR A 289 17.80 4.93 -20.17
C TYR A 289 19.32 4.87 -20.03
N SER A 290 20.03 5.91 -20.47
CA SER A 290 21.48 6.02 -20.27
C SER A 290 21.84 6.08 -18.79
N VAL A 291 21.17 6.94 -18.01
CA VAL A 291 21.37 7.07 -16.56
C VAL A 291 21.19 5.71 -15.86
N LEU A 292 20.14 4.96 -16.19
CA LEU A 292 19.89 3.65 -15.61
C LEU A 292 20.98 2.61 -15.98
N LYS A 293 21.41 2.60 -17.26
CA LYS A 293 22.48 1.71 -17.74
C LYS A 293 23.83 2.05 -17.09
N ASP A 294 24.17 3.33 -17.00
CA ASP A 294 25.41 3.80 -16.38
C ASP A 294 25.46 3.49 -14.89
N TYR A 295 24.30 3.42 -14.23
CA TYR A 295 24.19 2.98 -12.84
C TYR A 295 24.32 1.46 -12.67
N GLY A 296 24.27 0.69 -13.77
CA GLY A 296 24.48 -0.76 -13.79
C GLY A 296 23.19 -1.60 -13.87
N VAL A 297 22.07 -1.00 -14.28
CA VAL A 297 20.82 -1.74 -14.55
C VAL A 297 20.98 -2.59 -15.80
N ASP A 298 20.66 -3.89 -15.70
CA ASP A 298 20.64 -4.79 -16.84
C ASP A 298 19.73 -4.27 -17.96
N GLU A 299 20.17 -4.35 -19.19
CA GLU A 299 19.44 -3.82 -20.37
C GLU A 299 18.02 -4.39 -20.49
N SER A 300 17.82 -5.63 -20.08
CA SER A 300 16.52 -6.30 -20.09
C SER A 300 15.54 -5.71 -19.08
N LEU A 301 16.03 -5.05 -18.02
CA LEU A 301 15.23 -4.47 -16.94
C LEU A 301 15.00 -2.97 -17.10
N VAL A 302 15.80 -2.25 -17.91
CA VAL A 302 15.71 -0.78 -18.05
C VAL A 302 14.29 -0.31 -18.35
N ALA A 303 13.60 -0.96 -19.29
CA ALA A 303 12.24 -0.58 -19.67
C ALA A 303 11.24 -0.82 -18.51
N LYS A 304 11.40 -1.90 -17.75
CA LYS A 304 10.57 -2.20 -16.59
C LYS A 304 10.80 -1.19 -15.47
N ILE A 305 12.06 -0.86 -15.19
CA ILE A 305 12.40 0.15 -14.19
C ILE A 305 11.83 1.51 -14.58
N PHE A 306 11.96 1.91 -15.83
CA PHE A 306 11.37 3.15 -16.33
C PHE A 306 9.85 3.21 -16.09
N ASP A 307 9.13 2.11 -16.34
CA ASP A 307 7.70 2.03 -16.06
C ASP A 307 7.39 2.13 -14.56
N LEU A 308 8.26 1.58 -13.69
CA LEU A 308 8.13 1.71 -12.24
C LEU A 308 8.40 3.16 -11.76
N LEU A 309 9.39 3.85 -12.33
CA LEU A 309 9.64 5.26 -12.03
C LEU A 309 8.41 6.14 -12.34
N LEU A 310 7.72 5.85 -13.45
CA LEU A 310 6.45 6.50 -13.80
C LEU A 310 5.34 6.14 -12.80
N TRP A 311 5.23 4.86 -12.46
CA TRP A 311 4.18 4.33 -11.58
C TRP A 311 4.26 4.87 -10.15
N TYR A 312 5.46 5.02 -9.62
CA TYR A 312 5.65 5.57 -8.28
C TYR A 312 5.69 7.10 -8.24
N GLY A 313 5.52 7.76 -9.37
CA GLY A 313 5.49 9.22 -9.48
C GLY A 313 6.86 9.87 -9.25
N PHE A 314 7.95 9.11 -9.41
CA PHE A 314 9.30 9.66 -9.40
C PHE A 314 9.55 10.53 -10.63
N ILE A 315 9.14 10.06 -11.81
CA ILE A 315 9.10 10.85 -13.03
C ILE A 315 7.67 11.04 -13.51
N GLY A 316 7.39 12.21 -14.07
CA GLY A 316 6.16 12.54 -14.76
C GLY A 316 6.40 12.82 -16.23
N ILE A 317 5.34 12.99 -17.00
CA ILE A 317 5.40 13.38 -18.41
C ILE A 317 5.09 14.87 -18.56
N CYS A 318 5.82 15.56 -19.44
CA CYS A 318 5.59 16.96 -19.74
C CYS A 318 4.48 17.09 -20.80
N ILE A 319 3.34 17.67 -20.44
CA ILE A 319 2.23 17.93 -21.35
C ILE A 319 1.96 19.44 -21.35
N GLU A 320 2.09 20.07 -22.51
CA GLU A 320 1.83 21.53 -22.64
C GLU A 320 2.62 22.40 -21.65
N GLY A 321 3.85 21.96 -21.34
CA GLY A 321 4.74 22.65 -20.41
C GLY A 321 4.49 22.33 -18.92
N LEU A 322 3.50 21.49 -18.61
CA LEU A 322 3.18 21.07 -17.25
C LEU A 322 3.62 19.62 -17.02
N ALA A 323 4.27 19.37 -15.88
CA ALA A 323 4.56 18.01 -15.45
C ALA A 323 3.29 17.33 -14.95
N LYS A 324 3.01 16.12 -15.45
CA LYS A 324 1.89 15.29 -15.07
C LYS A 324 2.39 13.93 -14.60
N TYR A 325 2.04 13.57 -13.39
CA TYR A 325 2.44 12.32 -12.74
C TYR A 325 1.31 11.30 -12.76
N ILE A 326 1.57 10.08 -12.33
CA ILE A 326 0.59 8.98 -12.37
C ILE A 326 -0.71 9.30 -11.62
N TYR A 327 -0.64 10.05 -10.53
CA TYR A 327 -1.81 10.48 -9.77
C TYR A 327 -2.69 11.49 -10.53
N ASP A 328 -2.14 12.29 -11.46
CA ASP A 328 -2.93 13.13 -12.38
C ASP A 328 -3.75 12.31 -13.39
N PHE A 329 -3.46 11.03 -13.51
CA PHE A 329 -4.18 10.06 -14.36
C PHE A 329 -4.97 9.05 -13.54
N ASN A 330 -5.29 9.36 -12.28
CA ASN A 330 -6.00 8.47 -11.35
C ASN A 330 -5.37 7.07 -11.30
N TYR A 331 -4.04 7.00 -11.28
CA TYR A 331 -3.26 5.77 -11.31
C TYR A 331 -3.59 4.85 -12.50
N SER A 332 -4.05 5.40 -13.62
CA SER A 332 -4.25 4.63 -14.86
C SER A 332 -2.96 4.49 -15.66
N ALA A 333 -2.20 3.44 -15.42
CA ALA A 333 -0.99 3.12 -16.20
C ALA A 333 -1.29 2.97 -17.70
N GLN A 334 -2.47 2.47 -18.04
CA GLN A 334 -2.90 2.29 -19.43
C GLN A 334 -3.10 3.63 -20.15
N LEU A 335 -3.75 4.60 -19.47
CA LEU A 335 -3.95 5.93 -20.01
C LEU A 335 -2.60 6.64 -20.21
N MET A 336 -1.74 6.64 -19.19
CA MET A 336 -0.42 7.24 -19.25
C MET A 336 0.44 6.62 -20.36
N SER A 337 0.50 5.29 -20.44
CA SER A 337 1.20 4.58 -21.51
C SER A 337 0.64 4.90 -22.91
N GLY A 338 -0.70 5.02 -23.01
CA GLY A 338 -1.33 5.43 -24.28
C GLY A 338 -0.92 6.81 -24.75
N ILE A 339 -0.79 7.78 -23.82
CA ILE A 339 -0.33 9.13 -24.10
C ILE A 339 1.15 9.11 -24.53
N ILE A 340 2.00 8.37 -23.79
CA ILE A 340 3.43 8.23 -24.11
C ILE A 340 3.63 7.66 -25.51
N LYS A 341 2.83 6.67 -25.93
CA LYS A 341 2.92 6.07 -27.26
C LYS A 341 2.45 7.00 -28.38
N LYS A 342 1.58 7.95 -28.09
CA LYS A 342 1.03 8.87 -29.11
C LYS A 342 1.87 10.12 -29.33
N LYS A 343 2.65 10.55 -28.34
CA LYS A 343 3.46 11.77 -28.41
C LYS A 343 4.89 11.43 -28.78
N VAL A 344 5.40 12.06 -29.82
CA VAL A 344 6.81 12.03 -30.21
C VAL A 344 7.53 13.12 -29.41
N ASP A 345 8.79 12.89 -29.04
CA ASP A 345 9.66 13.84 -28.32
C ASP A 345 9.13 14.28 -26.94
N LEU A 346 8.50 13.32 -26.21
CA LEU A 346 8.01 13.58 -24.88
C LEU A 346 9.17 13.76 -23.90
N LYS A 347 9.15 14.85 -23.13
CA LYS A 347 10.07 15.05 -22.01
C LYS A 347 9.49 14.52 -20.72
N TYR A 348 10.36 14.05 -19.84
CA TYR A 348 10.04 13.52 -18.52
C TYR A 348 10.64 14.44 -17.47
N VAL A 349 9.91 14.63 -16.38
CA VAL A 349 10.30 15.55 -15.30
C VAL A 349 10.41 14.78 -14.00
N ILE A 350 11.56 14.86 -13.33
CA ILE A 350 11.75 14.32 -11.99
C ILE A 350 10.85 15.12 -11.03
N ASN A 351 10.11 14.43 -10.18
CA ASN A 351 9.21 15.08 -9.24
C ASN A 351 9.98 16.00 -8.28
N PRO A 352 9.53 17.26 -8.10
CA PRO A 352 10.21 18.22 -7.23
C PRO A 352 10.40 17.78 -5.79
N ALA A 353 9.62 16.79 -5.32
CA ALA A 353 9.77 16.20 -4.00
C ALA A 353 11.17 15.54 -3.78
N PHE A 354 11.81 15.07 -4.84
CA PHE A 354 13.11 14.39 -4.79
C PHE A 354 14.30 15.31 -5.09
N TRP A 355 14.06 16.53 -5.55
CA TRP A 355 15.15 17.42 -6.00
C TRP A 355 16.18 17.72 -4.90
N PRO A 356 15.78 18.03 -3.63
CA PRO A 356 16.77 18.35 -2.62
C PRO A 356 17.72 17.18 -2.31
N ALA A 357 17.20 15.97 -2.18
CA ALA A 357 18.01 14.81 -1.83
C ALA A 357 18.90 14.31 -2.97
N LEU A 358 18.49 14.52 -4.22
CA LEU A 358 19.24 14.13 -5.41
C LEU A 358 20.06 15.26 -6.03
N MET A 359 20.03 16.46 -5.44
CA MET A 359 20.75 17.63 -5.96
C MET A 359 20.43 17.92 -7.44
N ILE A 360 19.14 17.81 -7.80
CA ILE A 360 18.68 17.94 -9.19
C ILE A 360 18.94 19.35 -9.72
N LYS A 361 19.45 19.40 -10.95
CA LYS A 361 19.72 20.67 -11.66
C LYS A 361 18.46 21.18 -12.35
N THR A 362 18.00 22.37 -11.98
CA THR A 362 16.78 23.03 -12.48
C THR A 362 17.08 24.08 -13.51
#